data_06f7fac71938b3eefe500090b8d3426f
#
_entry.id   06f7fac71938b3eefe500090b8d3426f
#
_cell.length_a   1.000
_cell.length_b   1.000
_cell.length_c   1.000
_cell.angle_alpha   90.00
_cell.angle_beta   90.00
_cell.angle_gamma   90.00
#
_symmetry.space_group_name_H-M   'P 1'
#
loop_
_entity.id
_entity.type
_entity.pdbx_description
1 polymer ?
#
loop_
_entity_poly.entity_id
_entity_poly.type
_entity_poly.pdbx_seq_one_letter_code
_entity_poly.pdbx_strand_id
1 'polypeptide(L)'
;MITFLEHRVIPVLIRVGENKILVAVRNGIALTLPFTITGSLFLILANLPIPGWSEWLGPFAEKLSAPVGVTFGAIGLISAVGISYNLAKEYNLNAITCCIVTLVVFLLAQLNDSYQLNVDNLGAAGLFSAIILAILTVHIVRFFIRHNVVITLPEGVPPAVAQSFASLIPAAVAITLIWLISVILNFDINHFFTLLLSALVSGLGSLPGMLVLIFLISLLWCCGIHGDNVLSGITSPIFLKYISENTQAYLHHQPIPHITADGFYIVFMCLGGTGATMGLVIAMLRSRSRLYKSVGKLSLPSAIFCINEPVIFGCPIVFNPLLMIPFTLTPMILCISTWSLMYFDIIGRPVLQIPWTMPPIFAAWFVTGGNIPAVIWSICTLVISALVWLPFFKLAERKQLETEAAEENARRNADTLSDPIL
;
A
#
# COMPACT_ATOMS: atom_id res chain seq x y z
N MET A 1 -14.58 6.05 -26.02
CA MET A 1 -14.10 6.07 -24.62
C MET A 1 -12.98 5.07 -24.40
N ILE A 2 -13.13 3.79 -24.74
CA ILE A 2 -12.08 2.76 -24.61
C ILE A 2 -10.83 3.15 -25.36
N THR A 3 -10.92 3.53 -26.64
CA THR A 3 -9.81 3.97 -27.47
C THR A 3 -9.05 5.18 -26.89
N PHE A 4 -9.74 6.12 -26.25
CA PHE A 4 -9.11 7.26 -25.57
C PHE A 4 -8.31 6.79 -24.34
N LEU A 5 -8.86 5.86 -23.56
CA LEU A 5 -8.17 5.26 -22.42
C LEU A 5 -6.91 4.53 -22.88
N GLU A 6 -7.02 3.67 -23.90
CA GLU A 6 -5.90 2.88 -24.43
C GLU A 6 -4.75 3.74 -24.97
N HIS A 7 -5.06 4.81 -25.72
CA HIS A 7 -4.04 5.59 -26.41
C HIS A 7 -3.52 6.80 -25.62
N ARG A 8 -4.28 7.34 -24.67
CA ARG A 8 -3.91 8.56 -23.93
C ARG A 8 -3.67 8.35 -22.45
N VAL A 9 -4.48 7.55 -21.79
CA VAL A 9 -4.43 7.41 -20.33
C VAL A 9 -3.50 6.27 -19.91
N ILE A 10 -3.68 5.08 -20.48
CA ILE A 10 -2.90 3.88 -20.14
C ILE A 10 -1.39 4.10 -20.28
N PRO A 11 -0.86 4.65 -21.39
CA PRO A 11 0.60 4.85 -21.54
C PRO A 11 1.20 5.79 -20.50
N VAL A 12 0.42 6.80 -20.04
CA VAL A 12 0.87 7.71 -18.98
C VAL A 12 0.93 6.99 -17.65
N LEU A 13 -0.11 6.21 -17.31
CA LEU A 13 -0.18 5.47 -16.06
C LEU A 13 0.87 4.35 -15.97
N ILE A 14 1.14 3.64 -17.08
CA ILE A 14 2.24 2.66 -17.15
C ILE A 14 3.57 3.35 -16.88
N ARG A 15 3.82 4.50 -17.52
CA ARG A 15 5.07 5.25 -17.32
C ARG A 15 5.24 5.71 -15.88
N VAL A 16 4.17 6.08 -15.20
CA VAL A 16 4.17 6.39 -13.75
C VAL A 16 4.48 5.15 -12.93
N GLY A 17 3.81 4.02 -13.21
CA GLY A 17 3.99 2.77 -12.47
C GLY A 17 5.38 2.13 -12.63
N GLU A 18 6.03 2.36 -13.79
CA GLU A 18 7.39 1.87 -14.08
C GLU A 18 8.49 2.89 -13.73
N ASN A 19 8.13 4.04 -13.17
CA ASN A 19 9.11 5.04 -12.78
C ASN A 19 10.03 4.50 -11.68
N LYS A 20 11.32 4.44 -11.96
CA LYS A 20 12.33 3.87 -11.06
C LYS A 20 12.32 4.48 -9.66
N ILE A 21 12.06 5.78 -9.56
CA ILE A 21 11.98 6.48 -8.27
C ILE A 21 10.74 6.03 -7.50
N LEU A 22 9.56 6.01 -8.15
CA LEU A 22 8.32 5.59 -7.48
C LEU A 22 8.35 4.11 -7.09
N VAL A 23 8.93 3.25 -7.93
CA VAL A 23 9.15 1.84 -7.61
C VAL A 23 10.09 1.68 -6.42
N ALA A 24 11.19 2.44 -6.37
CA ALA A 24 12.13 2.41 -5.26
C ALA A 24 11.49 2.94 -3.96
N VAL A 25 10.69 4.00 -4.02
CA VAL A 25 9.93 4.53 -2.86
C VAL A 25 8.96 3.47 -2.34
N ARG A 26 8.12 2.89 -3.22
CA ARG A 26 7.19 1.81 -2.85
C ARG A 26 7.90 0.63 -2.19
N ASN A 27 8.93 0.09 -2.84
CA ASN A 27 9.64 -1.09 -2.36
C ASN A 27 10.44 -0.78 -1.07
N GLY A 28 10.99 0.43 -0.96
CA GLY A 28 11.73 0.87 0.22
C GLY A 28 10.82 1.02 1.45
N ILE A 29 9.64 1.60 1.28
CA ILE A 29 8.63 1.72 2.35
C ILE A 29 8.08 0.35 2.73
N ALA A 30 7.88 -0.56 1.78
CA ALA A 30 7.42 -1.92 2.05
C ALA A 30 8.34 -2.69 3.02
N LEU A 31 9.62 -2.31 3.13
CA LEU A 31 10.53 -2.88 4.13
C LEU A 31 10.16 -2.52 5.58
N THR A 32 9.33 -1.51 5.81
CA THR A 32 8.84 -1.18 7.15
C THR A 32 7.74 -2.14 7.64
N LEU A 33 7.00 -2.77 6.72
CA LEU A 33 5.84 -3.60 7.04
C LEU A 33 6.09 -4.70 8.08
N PRO A 34 7.15 -5.53 7.99
CA PRO A 34 7.36 -6.58 8.99
C PRO A 34 7.59 -6.02 10.40
N PHE A 35 8.22 -4.85 10.49
CA PHE A 35 8.49 -4.20 11.77
C PHE A 35 7.24 -3.57 12.38
N THR A 36 6.49 -2.82 11.58
CA THR A 36 5.25 -2.16 12.04
C THR A 36 4.14 -3.17 12.36
N ILE A 37 4.00 -4.26 11.58
CA ILE A 37 3.10 -5.37 11.90
C ILE A 37 3.51 -6.03 13.22
N THR A 38 4.81 -6.29 13.42
CA THR A 38 5.30 -6.85 14.69
C THR A 38 5.02 -5.91 15.85
N GLY A 39 5.28 -4.61 15.71
CA GLY A 39 4.91 -3.60 16.71
C GLY A 39 3.42 -3.61 17.01
N SER A 40 2.57 -3.70 15.98
CA SER A 40 1.11 -3.80 16.15
C SER A 40 0.68 -5.04 16.94
N LEU A 41 1.36 -6.18 16.77
CA LEU A 41 1.07 -7.39 17.58
C LEU A 41 1.36 -7.15 19.06
N PHE A 42 2.46 -6.49 19.41
CA PHE A 42 2.74 -6.11 20.78
C PHE A 42 1.71 -5.13 21.34
N LEU A 43 1.25 -4.17 20.52
CA LEU A 43 0.21 -3.23 20.91
C LEU A 43 -1.13 -3.94 21.19
N ILE A 44 -1.50 -4.91 20.35
CA ILE A 44 -2.68 -5.75 20.56
C ILE A 44 -2.56 -6.50 21.88
N LEU A 45 -1.41 -7.14 22.16
CA LEU A 45 -1.19 -7.87 23.41
C LEU A 45 -1.25 -6.95 24.62
N ALA A 46 -0.80 -5.71 24.51
CA ALA A 46 -0.90 -4.74 25.60
C ALA A 46 -2.33 -4.28 25.86
N ASN A 47 -3.22 -4.27 24.85
CA ASN A 47 -4.55 -3.67 24.89
C ASN A 47 -5.65 -4.67 24.50
N LEU A 48 -5.55 -5.95 24.88
CA LEU A 48 -6.62 -6.91 24.60
C LEU A 48 -7.92 -6.46 25.32
N PRO A 49 -9.07 -6.43 24.61
CA PRO A 49 -10.34 -6.00 25.17
C PRO A 49 -10.99 -7.10 26.05
N ILE A 50 -10.23 -7.58 27.04
CA ILE A 50 -10.67 -8.57 28.02
C ILE A 50 -10.85 -7.82 29.34
N PRO A 51 -12.02 -7.91 30.00
CA PRO A 51 -12.22 -7.29 31.31
C PRO A 51 -11.13 -7.71 32.30
N GLY A 52 -10.48 -6.74 32.96
CA GLY A 52 -9.38 -6.97 33.89
C GLY A 52 -8.00 -7.26 33.25
N TRP A 53 -7.88 -7.22 31.93
CA TRP A 53 -6.62 -7.50 31.23
C TRP A 53 -5.51 -6.51 31.57
N SER A 54 -5.79 -5.21 31.52
CA SER A 54 -4.85 -4.14 31.87
C SER A 54 -4.41 -4.20 33.32
N GLU A 55 -5.33 -4.55 34.22
CA GLU A 55 -5.04 -4.74 35.64
C GLU A 55 -4.16 -5.98 35.88
N TRP A 56 -4.44 -7.06 35.16
CA TRP A 56 -3.64 -8.30 35.23
C TRP A 56 -2.22 -8.10 34.68
N LEU A 57 -2.05 -7.36 33.58
CA LEU A 57 -0.74 -7.02 33.05
C LEU A 57 0.06 -6.09 33.95
N GLY A 58 -0.61 -5.18 34.67
CA GLY A 58 0.05 -4.22 35.53
C GLY A 58 1.23 -3.51 34.86
N PRO A 59 2.41 -3.41 35.53
CA PRO A 59 3.60 -2.75 34.95
C PRO A 59 4.17 -3.43 33.69
N PHE A 60 3.74 -4.66 33.39
CA PHE A 60 4.21 -5.37 32.19
C PHE A 60 3.59 -4.80 30.90
N ALA A 61 2.44 -4.14 30.97
CA ALA A 61 1.80 -3.47 29.83
C ALA A 61 2.72 -2.41 29.21
N GLU A 62 3.40 -1.61 30.04
CA GLU A 62 4.36 -0.60 29.60
C GLU A 62 5.55 -1.24 28.86
N LYS A 63 6.04 -2.39 29.34
CA LYS A 63 7.11 -3.14 28.67
C LYS A 63 6.70 -3.67 27.31
N LEU A 64 5.43 -4.03 27.11
CA LEU A 64 4.88 -4.44 25.82
C LEU A 64 4.78 -3.27 24.83
N SER A 65 4.70 -2.05 25.30
CA SER A 65 4.66 -0.85 24.45
C SER A 65 6.04 -0.47 23.90
N ALA A 66 7.14 -0.90 24.51
CA ALA A 66 8.51 -0.56 24.08
C ALA A 66 8.80 -1.00 22.62
N PRO A 67 8.48 -2.23 22.17
CA PRO A 67 8.66 -2.60 20.76
C PRO A 67 7.83 -1.75 19.79
N VAL A 68 6.65 -1.28 20.21
CA VAL A 68 5.80 -0.38 19.39
C VAL A 68 6.54 0.94 19.16
N GLY A 69 7.05 1.56 20.21
CA GLY A 69 7.80 2.81 20.14
C GLY A 69 9.02 2.72 19.19
N VAL A 70 9.77 1.63 19.26
CA VAL A 70 10.95 1.43 18.41
C VAL A 70 10.55 1.17 16.94
N THR A 71 9.56 0.34 16.69
CA THR A 71 9.17 -0.04 15.32
C THR A 71 8.51 1.11 14.57
N PHE A 72 7.54 1.79 15.18
CA PHE A 72 6.89 2.96 14.57
C PHE A 72 7.78 4.21 14.65
N GLY A 73 8.58 4.36 15.71
CA GLY A 73 9.53 5.46 15.85
C GLY A 73 10.71 5.42 14.89
N ALA A 74 10.96 4.31 14.20
CA ALA A 74 12.05 4.18 13.22
C ALA A 74 11.56 4.10 11.76
N ILE A 75 10.29 4.34 11.47
CA ILE A 75 9.72 4.22 10.12
C ILE A 75 10.46 5.08 9.10
N GLY A 76 10.74 6.35 9.41
CA GLY A 76 11.48 7.26 8.55
C GLY A 76 12.90 6.76 8.27
N LEU A 77 13.60 6.32 9.32
CA LEU A 77 14.96 5.79 9.22
C LEU A 77 15.02 4.54 8.33
N ILE A 78 14.14 3.58 8.57
CA ILE A 78 14.07 2.33 7.79
C ILE A 78 13.71 2.65 6.34
N SER A 79 12.78 3.58 6.11
CA SER A 79 12.39 4.02 4.77
C SER A 79 13.54 4.69 4.03
N ALA A 80 14.32 5.57 4.68
CA ALA A 80 15.48 6.22 4.07
C ALA A 80 16.47 5.19 3.52
N VAL A 81 16.83 4.20 4.35
CA VAL A 81 17.74 3.12 3.97
C VAL A 81 17.12 2.22 2.89
N GLY A 82 15.84 1.85 3.05
CA GLY A 82 15.14 0.97 2.14
C GLY A 82 14.97 1.57 0.74
N ILE A 83 14.63 2.86 0.66
CA ILE A 83 14.49 3.58 -0.62
C ILE A 83 15.85 3.71 -1.30
N SER A 84 16.87 4.10 -0.54
CA SER A 84 18.23 4.20 -1.06
C SER A 84 18.73 2.88 -1.62
N TYR A 85 18.49 1.76 -0.91
CA TYR A 85 18.86 0.42 -1.36
C TYR A 85 18.21 0.07 -2.69
N ASN A 86 16.88 0.22 -2.79
CA ASN A 86 16.14 -0.12 -4.00
C ASN A 86 16.51 0.79 -5.17
N LEU A 87 16.66 2.10 -4.96
CA LEU A 87 17.03 3.04 -6.00
C LEU A 87 18.47 2.83 -6.49
N ALA A 88 19.39 2.50 -5.59
CA ALA A 88 20.77 2.16 -5.94
C ALA A 88 20.82 0.90 -6.84
N LYS A 89 20.03 -0.12 -6.53
CA LYS A 89 19.88 -1.32 -7.39
C LYS A 89 19.35 -0.99 -8.77
N GLU A 90 18.31 -0.14 -8.85
CA GLU A 90 17.74 0.30 -10.13
C GLU A 90 18.76 1.04 -11.03
N TYR A 91 19.76 1.66 -10.42
CA TYR A 91 20.83 2.39 -11.12
C TYR A 91 22.14 1.61 -11.22
N ASN A 92 22.18 0.33 -10.80
CA ASN A 92 23.36 -0.51 -10.76
C ASN A 92 24.54 0.11 -9.97
N LEU A 93 24.21 0.77 -8.84
CA LEU A 93 25.19 1.33 -7.90
C LEU A 93 25.45 0.37 -6.75
N ASN A 94 26.54 0.60 -6.00
CA ASN A 94 26.74 -0.12 -4.75
C ASN A 94 25.68 0.29 -3.71
N ALA A 95 24.74 -0.62 -3.47
CA ALA A 95 23.58 -0.37 -2.60
C ALA A 95 23.98 -0.10 -1.15
N ILE A 96 25.00 -0.82 -0.63
CA ILE A 96 25.47 -0.65 0.77
C ILE A 96 26.04 0.74 0.95
N THR A 97 26.90 1.20 0.05
CA THR A 97 27.45 2.55 0.07
C THR A 97 26.36 3.62 0.07
N CYS A 98 25.40 3.50 -0.85
CA CYS A 98 24.27 4.44 -0.93
C CYS A 98 23.46 4.46 0.37
N CYS A 99 23.19 3.28 0.97
CA CYS A 99 22.48 3.17 2.24
C CYS A 99 23.19 3.88 3.39
N ILE A 100 24.51 3.64 3.53
CA ILE A 100 25.30 4.25 4.63
C ILE A 100 25.36 5.77 4.47
N VAL A 101 25.61 6.27 3.26
CA VAL A 101 25.63 7.72 3.01
C VAL A 101 24.26 8.33 3.28
N THR A 102 23.17 7.70 2.81
CA THR A 102 21.81 8.15 3.07
C THR A 102 21.47 8.17 4.56
N LEU A 103 21.90 7.13 5.30
CA LEU A 103 21.72 7.07 6.74
C LEU A 103 22.33 8.29 7.44
N VAL A 104 23.59 8.59 7.13
CA VAL A 104 24.29 9.74 7.71
C VAL A 104 23.63 11.06 7.32
N VAL A 105 23.29 11.23 6.04
CA VAL A 105 22.60 12.41 5.52
C VAL A 105 21.23 12.61 6.18
N PHE A 106 20.46 11.53 6.34
CA PHE A 106 19.17 11.58 7.00
C PHE A 106 19.30 11.96 8.48
N LEU A 107 20.20 11.33 9.22
CA LEU A 107 20.43 11.65 10.63
C LEU A 107 20.89 13.09 10.83
N LEU A 108 21.77 13.60 9.95
CA LEU A 108 22.22 14.99 9.97
C LEU A 108 21.06 15.98 9.79
N ALA A 109 20.10 15.65 8.92
CA ALA A 109 18.91 16.48 8.70
C ALA A 109 17.91 16.44 9.88
N GLN A 110 18.07 15.51 10.84
CA GLN A 110 17.22 15.40 12.02
C GLN A 110 17.81 16.07 13.28
N LEU A 111 18.87 16.84 13.15
CA LEU A 111 19.41 17.61 14.27
C LEU A 111 18.48 18.77 14.64
N ASN A 112 18.31 19.00 15.93
CA ASN A 112 17.62 20.17 16.46
C ASN A 112 18.58 21.39 16.58
N ASP A 113 18.06 22.52 17.01
CA ASP A 113 18.85 23.77 17.18
C ASP A 113 20.02 23.63 18.17
N SER A 114 19.99 22.63 19.05
CA SER A 114 21.07 22.30 19.98
C SER A 114 22.05 21.26 19.41
N TYR A 115 21.96 20.95 18.12
CA TYR A 115 22.76 19.92 17.42
C TYR A 115 22.58 18.50 18.00
N GLN A 116 21.48 18.23 18.67
CA GLN A 116 21.13 16.91 19.17
C GLN A 116 20.16 16.24 18.23
N LEU A 117 20.22 14.92 18.14
CA LEU A 117 19.32 14.15 17.30
C LEU A 117 17.88 14.22 17.83
N ASN A 118 16.98 14.72 17.02
CA ASN A 118 15.55 14.67 17.31
C ASN A 118 14.99 13.28 16.95
N VAL A 119 14.77 12.47 17.97
CA VAL A 119 14.33 11.07 17.82
C VAL A 119 12.93 10.97 17.22
N ASP A 120 12.04 11.93 17.47
CA ASP A 120 10.67 11.93 16.93
C ASP A 120 10.65 12.01 15.41
N ASN A 121 11.65 12.68 14.84
CA ASN A 121 11.79 12.79 13.37
C ASN A 121 12.35 11.52 12.71
N LEU A 122 12.78 10.51 13.47
CA LEU A 122 13.16 9.20 12.90
C LEU A 122 11.94 8.37 12.49
N GLY A 123 10.77 8.69 13.03
CA GLY A 123 9.48 8.07 12.74
C GLY A 123 8.75 8.70 11.54
N ALA A 124 7.43 8.74 11.66
CA ALA A 124 6.54 9.25 10.61
C ALA A 124 6.72 10.76 10.32
N ALA A 125 7.15 11.56 11.29
CA ALA A 125 7.40 12.99 11.11
C ALA A 125 8.51 13.26 10.09
N GLY A 126 9.56 12.43 10.06
CA GLY A 126 10.63 12.54 9.09
C GLY A 126 10.47 11.70 7.81
N LEU A 127 9.31 11.08 7.59
CA LEU A 127 9.14 10.15 6.47
C LEU A 127 9.29 10.83 5.10
N PHE A 128 8.75 12.03 4.92
CA PHE A 128 8.88 12.74 3.66
C PHE A 128 10.30 13.22 3.38
N SER A 129 11.00 13.71 4.40
CA SER A 129 12.41 14.05 4.28
C SER A 129 13.26 12.81 4.00
N ALA A 130 12.95 11.67 4.61
CA ALA A 130 13.60 10.39 4.32
C ALA A 130 13.53 10.00 2.84
N ILE A 131 12.34 10.12 2.22
CA ILE A 131 12.13 9.86 0.80
C ILE A 131 13.02 10.75 -0.06
N ILE A 132 12.94 12.07 0.16
CA ILE A 132 13.64 13.05 -0.67
C ILE A 132 15.15 12.95 -0.48
N LEU A 133 15.63 12.82 0.76
CA LEU A 133 17.06 12.70 1.05
C LEU A 133 17.65 11.40 0.51
N ALA A 134 16.91 10.28 0.54
CA ALA A 134 17.34 9.04 -0.09
C ALA A 134 17.49 9.20 -1.61
N ILE A 135 16.49 9.80 -2.27
CA ILE A 135 16.54 10.08 -3.71
C ILE A 135 17.71 11.00 -4.05
N LEU A 136 17.85 12.10 -3.33
CA LEU A 136 18.91 13.09 -3.53
C LEU A 136 20.30 12.43 -3.38
N THR A 137 20.52 11.71 -2.29
CA THR A 137 21.81 11.05 -2.00
C THR A 137 22.19 10.06 -3.10
N VAL A 138 21.26 9.19 -3.51
CA VAL A 138 21.53 8.22 -4.58
C VAL A 138 21.84 8.92 -5.90
N HIS A 139 21.17 10.03 -6.21
CA HIS A 139 21.46 10.80 -7.43
C HIS A 139 22.82 11.50 -7.35
N ILE A 140 23.25 12.02 -6.19
CA ILE A 140 24.59 12.56 -5.99
C ILE A 140 25.62 11.46 -6.23
N VAL A 141 25.51 10.31 -5.56
CA VAL A 141 26.42 9.18 -5.74
C VAL A 141 26.47 8.77 -7.22
N ARG A 142 25.31 8.63 -7.87
CA ARG A 142 25.21 8.30 -9.29
C ARG A 142 25.92 9.30 -10.18
N PHE A 143 25.76 10.59 -9.92
CA PHE A 143 26.39 11.66 -10.70
C PHE A 143 27.92 11.54 -10.65
N PHE A 144 28.51 11.41 -9.48
CA PHE A 144 29.95 11.33 -9.32
C PHE A 144 30.54 10.07 -9.92
N ILE A 145 29.88 8.92 -9.76
CA ILE A 145 30.31 7.64 -10.37
C ILE A 145 30.24 7.71 -11.89
N ARG A 146 29.16 8.25 -12.47
CA ARG A 146 28.99 8.34 -13.92
C ARG A 146 29.99 9.28 -14.60
N HIS A 147 30.45 10.32 -13.88
CA HIS A 147 31.42 11.26 -14.41
C HIS A 147 32.88 10.93 -14.01
N ASN A 148 33.08 9.74 -13.42
CA ASN A 148 34.40 9.29 -12.93
C ASN A 148 35.07 10.26 -11.94
N VAL A 149 34.30 11.06 -11.19
CA VAL A 149 34.79 11.96 -10.15
C VAL A 149 34.84 11.19 -8.84
N VAL A 150 35.69 10.17 -8.80
CA VAL A 150 35.86 9.26 -7.66
C VAL A 150 37.33 8.95 -7.46
N ILE A 151 37.71 8.55 -6.24
CA ILE A 151 39.07 8.10 -5.98
C ILE A 151 39.21 6.66 -6.43
N THR A 152 40.04 6.44 -7.46
CA THR A 152 40.38 5.10 -7.96
C THR A 152 41.67 4.61 -7.35
N LEU A 153 41.71 3.37 -6.85
CA LEU A 153 42.87 2.75 -6.31
C LEU A 153 43.51 1.79 -7.35
N PRO A 154 44.84 1.52 -7.26
CA PRO A 154 45.52 0.60 -8.18
C PRO A 154 44.96 -0.82 -8.14
N GLU A 155 45.25 -1.58 -9.19
CA GLU A 155 44.95 -3.02 -9.26
C GLU A 155 45.68 -3.77 -8.12
N GLY A 156 44.95 -4.71 -7.46
CA GLY A 156 45.48 -5.48 -6.31
C GLY A 156 44.95 -5.04 -4.97
N VAL A 157 44.26 -3.89 -4.87
CA VAL A 157 43.57 -3.49 -3.62
C VAL A 157 42.25 -4.28 -3.48
N PRO A 158 41.94 -4.81 -2.27
CA PRO A 158 40.70 -5.51 -2.05
C PRO A 158 39.47 -4.68 -2.48
N PRO A 159 38.45 -5.29 -3.21
CA PRO A 159 37.34 -4.55 -3.76
C PRO A 159 36.55 -3.71 -2.74
N ALA A 160 36.39 -4.19 -1.51
CA ALA A 160 35.72 -3.46 -0.44
C ALA A 160 36.44 -2.14 -0.08
N VAL A 161 37.79 -2.15 -0.07
CA VAL A 161 38.61 -0.95 0.20
C VAL A 161 38.51 0.03 -0.97
N ALA A 162 38.66 -0.47 -2.21
CA ALA A 162 38.55 0.37 -3.40
C ALA A 162 37.18 1.04 -3.47
N GLN A 163 36.10 0.33 -3.14
CA GLN A 163 34.73 0.84 -3.11
C GLN A 163 34.54 1.92 -2.02
N SER A 164 35.14 1.75 -0.86
CA SER A 164 35.10 2.74 0.22
C SER A 164 35.74 4.07 -0.20
N PHE A 165 36.88 4.01 -0.88
CA PHE A 165 37.55 5.21 -1.39
C PHE A 165 36.82 5.86 -2.55
N ALA A 166 36.22 5.07 -3.45
CA ALA A 166 35.39 5.58 -4.55
C ALA A 166 34.17 6.34 -4.05
N SER A 167 33.64 6.00 -2.87
CA SER A 167 32.47 6.66 -2.27
C SER A 167 32.82 7.92 -1.46
N LEU A 168 34.10 8.20 -1.18
CA LEU A 168 34.50 9.29 -0.28
C LEU A 168 34.07 10.66 -0.79
N ILE A 169 34.32 10.97 -2.07
CA ILE A 169 33.93 12.26 -2.67
C ILE A 169 32.41 12.42 -2.72
N PRO A 170 31.64 11.46 -3.27
CA PRO A 170 30.18 11.54 -3.25
C PRO A 170 29.58 11.72 -1.85
N ALA A 171 30.09 10.96 -0.87
CA ALA A 171 29.63 11.04 0.51
C ALA A 171 29.94 12.42 1.14
N ALA A 172 31.20 12.91 0.97
CA ALA A 172 31.59 14.23 1.47
C ALA A 172 30.68 15.33 0.88
N VAL A 173 30.38 15.28 -0.40
CA VAL A 173 29.51 16.28 -1.04
C VAL A 173 28.07 16.17 -0.51
N ALA A 174 27.51 14.98 -0.40
CA ALA A 174 26.14 14.79 0.11
C ALA A 174 26.00 15.26 1.56
N ILE A 175 26.96 14.89 2.43
CA ILE A 175 26.97 15.29 3.84
C ILE A 175 27.16 16.80 3.97
N THR A 176 28.11 17.39 3.23
CA THR A 176 28.38 18.84 3.29
C THR A 176 27.17 19.64 2.79
N LEU A 177 26.49 19.17 1.73
CA LEU A 177 25.29 19.83 1.21
C LEU A 177 24.19 19.91 2.27
N ILE A 178 23.91 18.78 2.92
CA ILE A 178 22.85 18.75 3.95
C ILE A 178 23.28 19.47 5.21
N TRP A 179 24.55 19.40 5.59
CA TRP A 179 25.10 20.23 6.68
C TRP A 179 24.92 21.73 6.43
N LEU A 180 25.23 22.20 5.22
CA LEU A 180 25.03 23.61 4.85
C LEU A 180 23.54 24.00 4.94
N ILE A 181 22.63 23.14 4.43
CA ILE A 181 21.19 23.44 4.42
C ILE A 181 20.61 23.40 5.83
N SER A 182 20.80 22.29 6.56
CA SER A 182 20.14 22.07 7.85
C SER A 182 20.82 22.81 9.00
N VAL A 183 22.18 22.86 9.02
CA VAL A 183 22.93 23.38 10.18
C VAL A 183 23.32 24.82 9.97
N ILE A 184 23.91 25.18 8.82
CA ILE A 184 24.39 26.57 8.59
C ILE A 184 23.25 27.51 8.25
N LEU A 185 22.33 27.10 7.36
CA LEU A 185 21.17 27.91 6.99
C LEU A 185 19.98 27.75 7.95
N ASN A 186 20.10 26.86 8.94
CA ASN A 186 19.05 26.52 9.90
C ASN A 186 17.70 26.23 9.23
N PHE A 187 17.75 25.48 8.10
CA PHE A 187 16.57 25.20 7.29
C PHE A 187 15.95 23.88 7.75
N ASP A 188 14.70 23.93 8.24
CA ASP A 188 13.95 22.74 8.62
C ASP A 188 13.44 21.99 7.38
N ILE A 189 14.21 20.97 6.98
CA ILE A 189 13.89 20.10 5.85
C ILE A 189 12.57 19.34 6.07
N ASN A 190 12.28 18.91 7.30
CA ASN A 190 11.06 18.16 7.60
C ASN A 190 9.81 19.02 7.44
N HIS A 191 9.85 20.23 8.01
CA HIS A 191 8.75 21.18 7.90
C HIS A 191 8.51 21.57 6.43
N PHE A 192 9.57 21.87 5.69
CA PHE A 192 9.48 22.24 4.29
C PHE A 192 8.81 21.17 3.43
N PHE A 193 9.23 19.91 3.50
CA PHE A 193 8.63 18.85 2.70
C PHE A 193 7.23 18.46 3.18
N THR A 194 6.96 18.55 4.47
CA THR A 194 5.60 18.40 4.99
C THR A 194 4.67 19.47 4.43
N LEU A 195 5.10 20.72 4.39
CA LEU A 195 4.32 21.83 3.82
C LEU A 195 4.12 21.66 2.30
N LEU A 196 5.19 21.33 1.58
CA LEU A 196 5.14 21.10 0.12
C LEU A 196 4.16 19.99 -0.27
N LEU A 197 4.10 18.93 0.51
CA LEU A 197 3.22 17.78 0.26
C LEU A 197 1.85 17.91 0.95
N SER A 198 1.60 18.99 1.68
CA SER A 198 0.39 19.17 2.49
C SER A 198 -0.90 19.06 1.68
N ALA A 199 -0.93 19.58 0.45
CA ALA A 199 -2.09 19.48 -0.44
C ALA A 199 -2.41 18.02 -0.81
N LEU A 200 -1.38 17.21 -1.08
CA LEU A 200 -1.54 15.78 -1.39
C LEU A 200 -1.96 14.98 -0.15
N VAL A 201 -1.31 15.26 0.98
CA VAL A 201 -1.65 14.67 2.29
C VAL A 201 -3.09 14.98 2.65
N SER A 202 -3.49 16.27 2.65
CA SER A 202 -4.87 16.68 2.96
C SER A 202 -5.88 16.11 1.96
N GLY A 203 -5.50 16.02 0.68
CA GLY A 203 -6.32 15.41 -0.36
C GLY A 203 -6.67 13.96 -0.03
N LEU A 204 -5.68 13.13 0.23
CA LEU A 204 -5.87 11.71 0.56
C LEU A 204 -6.47 11.49 1.96
N GLY A 205 -6.36 12.47 2.87
CA GLY A 205 -7.06 12.50 4.15
C GLY A 205 -8.56 12.76 4.05
N SER A 206 -9.04 13.24 2.90
CA SER A 206 -10.43 13.60 2.66
C SER A 206 -11.22 12.51 1.95
N LEU A 207 -12.55 12.51 2.13
CA LEU A 207 -13.45 11.61 1.38
C LEU A 207 -13.36 11.80 -0.14
N PRO A 208 -13.38 13.03 -0.71
CA PRO A 208 -13.25 13.22 -2.15
C PRO A 208 -11.94 12.68 -2.70
N GLY A 209 -10.82 12.90 -2.01
CA GLY A 209 -9.51 12.39 -2.44
C GLY A 209 -9.45 10.86 -2.42
N MET A 210 -10.03 10.22 -1.42
CA MET A 210 -10.16 8.75 -1.38
C MET A 210 -11.03 8.21 -2.52
N LEU A 211 -12.12 8.90 -2.85
CA LEU A 211 -12.97 8.49 -3.98
C LEU A 211 -12.23 8.58 -5.32
N VAL A 212 -11.45 9.66 -5.52
CA VAL A 212 -10.59 9.81 -6.71
C VAL A 212 -9.55 8.70 -6.76
N LEU A 213 -8.89 8.40 -5.64
CA LEU A 213 -7.90 7.31 -5.57
C LEU A 213 -8.53 5.96 -5.92
N ILE A 214 -9.65 5.61 -5.30
CA ILE A 214 -10.37 4.35 -5.54
C ILE A 214 -10.81 4.24 -7.01
N PHE A 215 -11.31 5.35 -7.57
CA PHE A 215 -11.67 5.40 -8.98
C PHE A 215 -10.46 5.12 -9.89
N LEU A 216 -9.32 5.76 -9.63
CA LEU A 216 -8.09 5.55 -10.42
C LEU A 216 -7.55 4.12 -10.28
N ILE A 217 -7.53 3.56 -9.07
CA ILE A 217 -7.14 2.17 -8.84
C ILE A 217 -8.04 1.22 -9.65
N SER A 218 -9.36 1.40 -9.52
CA SER A 218 -10.34 0.56 -10.22
C SER A 218 -10.23 0.70 -11.75
N LEU A 219 -10.02 1.91 -12.25
CA LEU A 219 -9.85 2.17 -13.67
C LEU A 219 -8.60 1.45 -14.22
N LEU A 220 -7.49 1.50 -13.51
CA LEU A 220 -6.25 0.79 -13.87
C LEU A 220 -6.49 -0.73 -13.96
N TRP A 221 -7.12 -1.31 -12.95
CA TRP A 221 -7.48 -2.73 -12.95
C TRP A 221 -8.42 -3.10 -14.11
N CYS A 222 -9.39 -2.25 -14.41
CA CYS A 222 -10.26 -2.45 -15.57
C CYS A 222 -9.52 -2.43 -16.91
N CYS A 223 -8.35 -1.80 -16.94
CA CYS A 223 -7.42 -1.79 -18.09
C CYS A 223 -6.36 -2.91 -18.03
N GLY A 224 -6.44 -3.83 -17.07
CA GLY A 224 -5.48 -4.92 -16.90
C GLY A 224 -4.17 -4.53 -16.20
N ILE A 225 -4.13 -3.37 -15.59
CA ILE A 225 -2.96 -2.86 -14.86
C ILE A 225 -3.24 -2.93 -13.36
N HIS A 226 -2.29 -3.41 -12.58
CA HIS A 226 -2.43 -3.50 -11.12
C HIS A 226 -2.42 -2.10 -10.48
N GLY A 227 -3.61 -1.51 -10.29
CA GLY A 227 -3.79 -0.13 -9.88
C GLY A 227 -3.15 0.21 -8.54
N ASP A 228 -3.29 -0.67 -7.55
CA ASP A 228 -2.69 -0.47 -6.23
C ASP A 228 -1.17 -0.36 -6.31
N ASN A 229 -0.51 -1.23 -7.09
CA ASN A 229 0.95 -1.19 -7.26
C ASN A 229 1.44 0.09 -7.95
N VAL A 230 0.69 0.59 -8.94
CA VAL A 230 1.05 1.82 -9.67
C VAL A 230 1.00 3.03 -8.76
N LEU A 231 -0.04 3.14 -7.93
CA LEU A 231 -0.28 4.33 -7.11
C LEU A 231 0.38 4.25 -5.72
N SER A 232 0.79 3.06 -5.27
CA SER A 232 1.37 2.85 -3.93
C SER A 232 2.64 3.65 -3.66
N GLY A 233 3.46 3.93 -4.67
CA GLY A 233 4.64 4.79 -4.50
C GLY A 233 4.33 6.21 -4.01
N ILE A 234 3.10 6.67 -4.24
CA ILE A 234 2.62 7.99 -3.81
C ILE A 234 1.76 7.87 -2.54
N THR A 235 0.90 6.86 -2.47
CA THR A 235 -0.11 6.74 -1.41
C THR A 235 0.41 6.08 -0.14
N SER A 236 1.31 5.09 -0.26
CA SER A 236 1.83 4.35 0.90
C SER A 236 2.54 5.23 1.93
N PRO A 237 3.39 6.22 1.55
CA PRO A 237 4.01 7.11 2.52
C PRO A 237 2.98 7.86 3.38
N ILE A 238 1.88 8.30 2.75
CA ILE A 238 0.85 9.09 3.42
C ILE A 238 0.04 8.21 4.36
N PHE A 239 -0.39 7.04 3.91
CA PHE A 239 -1.15 6.11 4.75
C PHE A 239 -0.32 5.56 5.90
N LEU A 240 0.98 5.33 5.68
CA LEU A 240 1.90 4.92 6.73
C LEU A 240 2.12 6.03 7.77
N LYS A 241 2.21 7.28 7.34
CA LYS A 241 2.25 8.43 8.26
C LYS A 241 0.99 8.47 9.11
N TYR A 242 -0.19 8.39 8.49
CA TYR A 242 -1.47 8.44 9.19
C TYR A 242 -1.64 7.31 10.20
N ILE A 243 -1.29 6.06 9.84
CA ILE A 243 -1.41 4.95 10.78
C ILE A 243 -0.43 5.09 11.95
N SER A 244 0.77 5.63 11.70
CA SER A 244 1.72 5.90 12.77
C SER A 244 1.21 6.97 13.74
N GLU A 245 0.64 8.07 13.24
CA GLU A 245 0.03 9.13 14.07
C GLU A 245 -1.18 8.60 14.85
N ASN A 246 -2.03 7.78 14.21
CA ASN A 246 -3.16 7.11 14.87
C ASN A 246 -2.69 6.14 15.97
N THR A 247 -1.64 5.37 15.71
CA THR A 247 -1.05 4.44 16.69
C THR A 247 -0.53 5.20 17.91
N GLN A 248 0.17 6.31 17.69
CA GLN A 248 0.67 7.16 18.79
C GLN A 248 -0.49 7.77 19.62
N ALA A 249 -1.52 8.29 18.94
CA ALA A 249 -2.70 8.82 19.61
C ALA A 249 -3.42 7.72 20.44
N TYR A 250 -3.51 6.50 19.88
CA TYR A 250 -4.10 5.35 20.58
C TYR A 250 -3.31 4.96 21.82
N LEU A 251 -1.97 4.91 21.75
CA LEU A 251 -1.08 4.63 22.88
C LEU A 251 -1.25 5.64 24.02
N HIS A 252 -1.47 6.91 23.68
CA HIS A 252 -1.61 7.99 24.65
C HIS A 252 -3.07 8.27 25.03
N HIS A 253 -4.01 7.40 24.65
CA HIS A 253 -5.46 7.57 24.88
C HIS A 253 -6.02 8.91 24.40
N GLN A 254 -5.46 9.40 23.27
CA GLN A 254 -5.89 10.63 22.63
C GLN A 254 -6.90 10.35 21.51
N PRO A 255 -7.72 11.33 21.10
CA PRO A 255 -8.59 11.18 19.93
C PRO A 255 -7.78 10.80 18.67
N ILE A 256 -8.25 9.79 17.94
CA ILE A 256 -7.57 9.29 16.74
C ILE A 256 -7.77 10.30 15.61
N PRO A 257 -6.69 10.87 15.03
CA PRO A 257 -6.81 11.99 14.11
C PRO A 257 -7.29 11.60 12.70
N HIS A 258 -6.83 10.46 12.15
CA HIS A 258 -7.01 10.15 10.73
C HIS A 258 -8.00 9.00 10.49
N ILE A 259 -8.98 9.24 9.60
CA ILE A 259 -9.91 8.22 9.13
C ILE A 259 -9.24 7.34 8.06
N THR A 260 -8.55 7.96 7.10
CA THR A 260 -8.01 7.30 5.91
C THR A 260 -6.60 6.76 6.11
N ALA A 261 -6.27 6.32 7.32
CA ALA A 261 -4.99 5.68 7.61
C ALA A 261 -4.87 4.30 6.92
N ASP A 262 -3.65 3.73 6.92
CA ASP A 262 -3.47 2.37 6.41
C ASP A 262 -4.44 1.40 7.09
N GLY A 263 -5.01 0.49 6.29
CA GLY A 263 -6.11 -0.38 6.74
C GLY A 263 -7.52 0.12 6.39
N PHE A 264 -7.77 1.44 6.26
CA PHE A 264 -9.09 1.95 5.89
C PHE A 264 -9.59 1.37 4.56
N TYR A 265 -8.80 1.51 3.49
CA TYR A 265 -9.13 1.03 2.16
C TYR A 265 -9.11 -0.50 2.09
N ILE A 266 -8.02 -1.11 2.55
CA ILE A 266 -7.79 -2.55 2.40
C ILE A 266 -8.84 -3.37 3.14
N VAL A 267 -9.20 -2.99 4.37
CA VAL A 267 -10.10 -3.77 5.23
C VAL A 267 -11.57 -3.62 4.82
N PHE A 268 -12.00 -2.39 4.49
CA PHE A 268 -13.41 -2.11 4.31
C PHE A 268 -13.87 -2.00 2.85
N MET A 269 -12.93 -1.82 1.89
CA MET A 269 -13.25 -1.68 0.46
C MET A 269 -12.68 -2.81 -0.40
N CYS A 270 -11.72 -3.61 0.11
CA CYS A 270 -11.07 -4.68 -0.66
C CYS A 270 -11.50 -6.08 -0.19
N LEU A 271 -12.75 -6.27 0.20
CA LEU A 271 -13.27 -7.60 0.55
C LEU A 271 -13.24 -8.54 -0.65
N GLY A 272 -12.42 -9.56 -0.54
CA GLY A 272 -12.16 -10.47 -1.67
C GLY A 272 -11.23 -9.90 -2.73
N GLY A 273 -10.53 -8.80 -2.42
CA GLY A 273 -9.61 -8.06 -3.28
C GLY A 273 -10.19 -6.74 -3.81
N THR A 274 -9.41 -6.01 -4.62
CA THR A 274 -9.82 -4.73 -5.21
C THR A 274 -11.16 -4.86 -5.95
N GLY A 275 -12.02 -3.85 -5.81
CA GLY A 275 -13.39 -3.89 -6.36
C GLY A 275 -14.40 -4.60 -5.45
N ALA A 276 -13.99 -4.98 -4.23
CA ALA A 276 -14.83 -5.71 -3.25
C ALA A 276 -15.49 -6.95 -3.85
N THR A 277 -14.70 -7.81 -4.48
CA THR A 277 -15.17 -8.91 -5.34
C THR A 277 -15.70 -10.13 -4.59
N MET A 278 -15.67 -10.17 -3.25
CA MET A 278 -16.19 -11.31 -2.48
C MET A 278 -17.69 -11.56 -2.77
N GLY A 279 -18.48 -10.49 -2.91
CA GLY A 279 -19.88 -10.61 -3.30
C GLY A 279 -20.08 -11.28 -4.66
N LEU A 280 -19.22 -10.95 -5.63
CA LEU A 280 -19.19 -11.59 -6.95
C LEU A 280 -18.80 -13.07 -6.83
N VAL A 281 -17.77 -13.41 -6.06
CA VAL A 281 -17.34 -14.82 -5.84
C VAL A 281 -18.50 -15.64 -5.26
N ILE A 282 -19.21 -15.13 -4.26
CA ILE A 282 -20.39 -15.79 -3.67
C ILE A 282 -21.49 -15.99 -4.71
N ALA A 283 -21.74 -15.03 -5.58
CA ALA A 283 -22.70 -15.14 -6.66
C ALA A 283 -22.27 -16.21 -7.68
N MET A 284 -20.99 -16.25 -8.06
CA MET A 284 -20.42 -17.23 -8.99
C MET A 284 -20.52 -18.66 -8.46
N LEU A 285 -20.35 -18.90 -7.16
CA LEU A 285 -20.52 -20.23 -6.57
C LEU A 285 -21.94 -20.79 -6.75
N ARG A 286 -22.95 -19.90 -6.83
CA ARG A 286 -24.35 -20.24 -7.04
C ARG A 286 -24.78 -20.16 -8.51
N SER A 287 -23.84 -19.87 -9.41
CA SER A 287 -24.12 -19.74 -10.85
C SER A 287 -24.57 -21.03 -11.49
N ARG A 288 -25.43 -20.90 -12.51
CA ARG A 288 -25.80 -21.98 -13.43
C ARG A 288 -24.80 -22.17 -14.56
N SER A 289 -24.01 -21.14 -14.89
CA SER A 289 -22.93 -21.22 -15.87
C SER A 289 -21.79 -22.09 -15.34
N ARG A 290 -21.35 -23.04 -16.18
CA ARG A 290 -20.22 -23.94 -15.84
C ARG A 290 -18.94 -23.16 -15.65
N LEU A 291 -18.68 -22.16 -16.50
CA LEU A 291 -17.52 -21.30 -16.43
C LEU A 291 -17.49 -20.54 -15.10
N TYR A 292 -18.53 -19.75 -14.83
CA TYR A 292 -18.55 -18.90 -13.62
C TYR A 292 -18.53 -19.72 -12.34
N LYS A 293 -19.19 -20.86 -12.30
CA LYS A 293 -19.16 -21.75 -11.14
C LYS A 293 -17.76 -22.32 -10.88
N SER A 294 -17.02 -22.65 -11.95
CA SER A 294 -15.64 -23.16 -11.86
C SER A 294 -14.69 -22.06 -11.40
N VAL A 295 -14.78 -20.87 -11.98
CA VAL A 295 -14.00 -19.70 -11.58
C VAL A 295 -14.28 -19.34 -10.12
N GLY A 296 -15.57 -19.32 -9.70
CA GLY A 296 -15.94 -19.04 -8.31
C GLY A 296 -15.31 -20.01 -7.30
N LYS A 297 -15.31 -21.31 -7.62
CA LYS A 297 -14.68 -22.34 -6.76
C LYS A 297 -13.17 -22.16 -6.67
N LEU A 298 -12.52 -21.89 -7.82
CA LEU A 298 -11.07 -21.68 -7.88
C LEU A 298 -10.64 -20.42 -7.13
N SER A 299 -11.46 -19.36 -7.21
CA SER A 299 -11.13 -18.05 -6.64
C SER A 299 -11.45 -17.92 -5.15
N LEU A 300 -12.38 -18.75 -4.60
CA LEU A 300 -12.82 -18.60 -3.22
C LEU A 300 -11.67 -18.65 -2.19
N PRO A 301 -10.73 -19.61 -2.26
CA PRO A 301 -9.64 -19.67 -1.28
C PRO A 301 -8.79 -18.41 -1.27
N SER A 302 -8.43 -17.88 -2.43
CA SER A 302 -7.61 -16.66 -2.55
C SER A 302 -8.40 -15.41 -2.16
N ALA A 303 -9.70 -15.34 -2.51
CA ALA A 303 -10.56 -14.21 -2.19
C ALA A 303 -10.75 -14.01 -0.67
N ILE A 304 -10.76 -15.09 0.13
CA ILE A 304 -10.79 -14.99 1.60
C ILE A 304 -9.59 -14.18 2.12
N PHE A 305 -8.45 -14.27 1.45
CA PHE A 305 -7.21 -13.54 1.76
C PHE A 305 -7.04 -12.27 0.93
N CYS A 306 -8.14 -11.71 0.40
CA CYS A 306 -8.16 -10.47 -0.38
C CYS A 306 -7.36 -10.52 -1.70
N ILE A 307 -7.14 -11.71 -2.27
CA ILE A 307 -6.44 -11.93 -3.55
C ILE A 307 -7.48 -12.30 -4.60
N ASN A 308 -7.66 -11.44 -5.63
CA ASN A 308 -8.73 -11.59 -6.62
C ASN A 308 -8.29 -11.67 -8.08
N GLU A 309 -7.01 -11.82 -8.37
CA GLU A 309 -6.52 -12.02 -9.72
C GLU A 309 -7.24 -13.18 -10.44
N PRO A 310 -7.53 -14.33 -9.80
CA PRO A 310 -8.30 -15.38 -10.44
C PRO A 310 -9.73 -14.95 -10.84
N VAL A 311 -10.34 -14.02 -10.09
CA VAL A 311 -11.65 -13.45 -10.43
C VAL A 311 -11.52 -12.48 -11.60
N ILE A 312 -10.56 -11.55 -11.52
CA ILE A 312 -10.38 -10.48 -12.51
C ILE A 312 -10.11 -11.05 -13.91
N PHE A 313 -9.27 -12.07 -13.98
CA PHE A 313 -8.89 -12.71 -15.26
C PHE A 313 -9.80 -13.89 -15.64
N GLY A 314 -10.34 -14.62 -14.69
CA GLY A 314 -11.22 -15.77 -14.93
C GLY A 314 -12.67 -15.37 -15.23
N CYS A 315 -13.18 -14.31 -14.62
CA CYS A 315 -14.42 -13.64 -14.98
C CYS A 315 -14.02 -12.36 -15.70
N PRO A 316 -14.16 -12.21 -17.03
CA PRO A 316 -13.52 -11.14 -17.78
C PRO A 316 -14.04 -9.77 -17.33
N ILE A 317 -13.41 -9.22 -16.27
CA ILE A 317 -13.70 -7.87 -15.75
C ILE A 317 -12.92 -6.85 -16.59
N VAL A 318 -11.70 -7.20 -16.99
CA VAL A 318 -10.83 -6.36 -17.81
C VAL A 318 -11.51 -6.07 -19.16
N PHE A 319 -11.61 -4.80 -19.51
CA PHE A 319 -12.28 -4.29 -20.72
C PHE A 319 -13.76 -4.72 -20.90
N ASN A 320 -14.41 -5.16 -19.83
CA ASN A 320 -15.84 -5.51 -19.85
C ASN A 320 -16.67 -4.41 -19.20
N PRO A 321 -17.34 -3.52 -19.98
CA PRO A 321 -18.08 -2.39 -19.44
C PRO A 321 -19.16 -2.77 -18.42
N LEU A 322 -19.76 -3.95 -18.58
CA LEU A 322 -20.81 -4.43 -17.68
C LEU A 322 -20.27 -4.73 -16.28
N LEU A 323 -19.09 -5.32 -16.18
CA LEU A 323 -18.47 -5.71 -14.90
C LEU A 323 -17.55 -4.62 -14.33
N MET A 324 -17.05 -3.71 -15.16
CA MET A 324 -16.27 -2.54 -14.72
C MET A 324 -17.10 -1.59 -13.85
N ILE A 325 -18.42 -1.49 -14.11
CA ILE A 325 -19.31 -0.63 -13.33
C ILE A 325 -19.35 -1.07 -11.85
N PRO A 326 -19.75 -2.30 -11.50
CA PRO A 326 -19.77 -2.73 -10.10
C PRO A 326 -18.38 -2.82 -9.50
N PHE A 327 -17.33 -3.13 -10.28
CA PHE A 327 -15.95 -3.16 -9.83
C PHE A 327 -15.46 -1.79 -9.30
N THR A 328 -15.92 -0.70 -9.92
CA THR A 328 -15.60 0.66 -9.50
C THR A 328 -16.61 1.19 -8.46
N LEU A 329 -17.90 0.93 -8.68
CA LEU A 329 -18.95 1.50 -7.85
C LEU A 329 -18.98 0.91 -6.44
N THR A 330 -18.77 -0.40 -6.31
CA THR A 330 -18.83 -1.08 -5.00
C THR A 330 -17.85 -0.48 -3.98
N PRO A 331 -16.53 -0.40 -4.26
CA PRO A 331 -15.60 0.18 -3.28
C PRO A 331 -15.85 1.67 -3.04
N MET A 332 -16.40 2.43 -4.01
CA MET A 332 -16.78 3.83 -3.78
C MET A 332 -17.95 3.96 -2.80
N ILE A 333 -18.99 3.13 -2.93
CA ILE A 333 -20.11 3.08 -1.98
C ILE A 333 -19.61 2.70 -0.59
N LEU A 334 -18.75 1.69 -0.49
CA LEU A 334 -18.16 1.25 0.76
C LEU A 334 -17.28 2.33 1.39
N CYS A 335 -16.55 3.10 0.57
CA CYS A 335 -15.74 4.22 1.03
C CYS A 335 -16.60 5.31 1.66
N ILE A 336 -17.65 5.77 0.97
CA ILE A 336 -18.54 6.80 1.47
C ILE A 336 -19.19 6.37 2.80
N SER A 337 -19.72 5.17 2.84
CA SER A 337 -20.41 4.66 4.03
C SER A 337 -19.45 4.42 5.21
N THR A 338 -18.29 3.80 4.98
CA THR A 338 -17.29 3.57 6.03
C THR A 338 -16.72 4.88 6.55
N TRP A 339 -16.37 5.80 5.65
CA TRP A 339 -15.87 7.12 6.03
C TRP A 339 -16.89 7.88 6.89
N SER A 340 -18.17 7.86 6.51
CA SER A 340 -19.25 8.51 7.28
C SER A 340 -19.39 7.90 8.67
N LEU A 341 -19.37 6.56 8.79
CA LEU A 341 -19.47 5.88 10.08
C LEU A 341 -18.28 6.19 11.00
N MET A 342 -17.06 6.31 10.44
CA MET A 342 -15.88 6.71 11.20
C MET A 342 -15.88 8.21 11.55
N TYR A 343 -16.44 9.06 10.66
CA TYR A 343 -16.57 10.49 10.91
C TYR A 343 -17.51 10.81 12.07
N PHE A 344 -18.61 10.06 12.18
CA PHE A 344 -19.54 10.18 13.30
C PHE A 344 -19.15 9.31 14.51
N ASP A 345 -17.95 8.76 14.54
CA ASP A 345 -17.43 7.90 15.62
C ASP A 345 -18.33 6.68 15.96
N ILE A 346 -19.13 6.20 14.99
CA ILE A 346 -19.98 5.00 15.12
C ILE A 346 -19.11 3.74 15.09
N ILE A 347 -18.06 3.73 14.27
CA ILE A 347 -17.06 2.67 14.20
C ILE A 347 -15.66 3.24 14.45
N GLY A 348 -14.78 2.41 15.02
CA GLY A 348 -13.40 2.80 15.32
C GLY A 348 -12.59 3.08 14.06
N ARG A 349 -11.70 4.06 14.13
CA ARG A 349 -10.71 4.37 13.06
C ARG A 349 -9.55 3.39 13.10
N PRO A 350 -8.80 3.22 12.00
CA PRO A 350 -7.60 2.39 11.99
C PRO A 350 -6.54 2.90 12.98
N VAL A 351 -6.02 2.02 13.83
CA VAL A 351 -5.01 2.33 14.84
C VAL A 351 -3.83 1.35 14.81
N LEU A 352 -3.97 0.23 14.11
CA LEU A 352 -2.96 -0.81 14.01
C LEU A 352 -2.68 -1.16 12.56
N GLN A 353 -1.43 -1.39 12.24
CA GLN A 353 -1.06 -1.93 10.94
C GLN A 353 -1.19 -3.44 10.95
N ILE A 354 -1.82 -3.99 9.91
CA ILE A 354 -2.10 -5.41 9.74
C ILE A 354 -1.66 -5.88 8.36
N PRO A 355 -1.42 -7.20 8.17
CA PRO A 355 -1.20 -7.75 6.85
C PRO A 355 -2.40 -7.51 5.93
N TRP A 356 -2.17 -7.03 4.71
CA TRP A 356 -3.22 -6.77 3.72
C TRP A 356 -3.99 -8.03 3.29
N THR A 357 -3.39 -9.21 3.49
CA THR A 357 -3.99 -10.53 3.22
C THR A 357 -4.85 -11.06 4.37
N MET A 358 -5.00 -10.32 5.47
CA MET A 358 -5.81 -10.79 6.59
C MET A 358 -7.29 -10.83 6.19
N PRO A 359 -8.03 -11.93 6.50
CA PRO A 359 -9.47 -12.00 6.21
C PRO A 359 -10.24 -10.83 6.82
N PRO A 360 -11.15 -10.16 6.06
CA PRO A 360 -11.71 -8.85 6.41
C PRO A 360 -12.36 -8.73 7.78
N ILE A 361 -13.08 -9.75 8.24
CA ILE A 361 -13.75 -9.73 9.55
C ILE A 361 -12.72 -9.66 10.69
N PHE A 362 -11.67 -10.48 10.62
CA PHE A 362 -10.55 -10.43 11.59
C PHE A 362 -9.75 -9.14 11.42
N ALA A 363 -9.53 -8.73 10.18
CA ALA A 363 -8.85 -7.48 9.86
C ALA A 363 -9.54 -6.27 10.49
N ALA A 364 -10.88 -6.17 10.43
CA ALA A 364 -11.65 -5.10 11.03
C ALA A 364 -11.48 -5.04 12.56
N TRP A 365 -11.45 -6.20 13.23
CA TRP A 365 -11.17 -6.28 14.65
C TRP A 365 -9.79 -5.72 14.99
N PHE A 366 -8.75 -6.25 14.35
CA PHE A 366 -7.38 -5.87 14.67
C PHE A 366 -7.08 -4.42 14.28
N VAL A 367 -7.42 -3.99 13.07
CA VAL A 367 -7.09 -2.64 12.58
C VAL A 367 -7.69 -1.52 13.44
N THR A 368 -8.84 -1.78 14.07
CA THR A 368 -9.55 -0.79 14.92
C THR A 368 -9.30 -0.98 16.41
N GLY A 369 -8.31 -1.79 16.81
CA GLY A 369 -7.98 -2.01 18.23
C GLY A 369 -9.09 -2.71 19.01
N GLY A 370 -9.83 -3.63 18.40
CA GLY A 370 -10.87 -4.42 19.08
C GLY A 370 -12.28 -3.82 19.01
N ASN A 371 -12.55 -2.90 18.07
CA ASN A 371 -13.86 -2.26 17.96
C ASN A 371 -14.92 -3.19 17.37
N ILE A 372 -15.87 -3.67 18.18
CA ILE A 372 -16.96 -4.59 17.77
C ILE A 372 -17.87 -3.96 16.69
N PRO A 373 -18.29 -2.69 16.76
CA PRO A 373 -19.07 -2.07 15.69
C PRO A 373 -18.38 -2.13 14.32
N ALA A 374 -17.05 -2.02 14.26
CA ALA A 374 -16.29 -2.14 13.02
C ALA A 374 -16.32 -3.56 12.44
N VAL A 375 -16.33 -4.59 13.30
CA VAL A 375 -16.50 -5.99 12.87
C VAL A 375 -17.89 -6.22 12.27
N ILE A 376 -18.93 -5.72 12.94
CA ILE A 376 -20.31 -5.81 12.44
C ILE A 376 -20.40 -5.09 11.09
N TRP A 377 -19.78 -3.91 10.97
CA TRP A 377 -19.73 -3.16 9.72
C TRP A 377 -19.01 -3.94 8.62
N SER A 378 -17.91 -4.62 8.91
CA SER A 378 -17.20 -5.47 7.93
C SER A 378 -18.12 -6.59 7.38
N ILE A 379 -19.00 -7.16 8.21
CA ILE A 379 -20.01 -8.11 7.73
C ILE A 379 -21.05 -7.39 6.84
N CYS A 380 -21.48 -6.20 7.21
CA CYS A 380 -22.40 -5.39 6.40
C CYS A 380 -21.79 -5.04 5.03
N THR A 381 -20.49 -4.70 4.97
CA THR A 381 -19.81 -4.40 3.70
C THR A 381 -19.81 -5.60 2.75
N LEU A 382 -19.71 -6.83 3.28
CA LEU A 382 -19.85 -8.05 2.48
C LEU A 382 -21.25 -8.18 1.86
N VAL A 383 -22.29 -7.89 2.63
CA VAL A 383 -23.68 -7.91 2.15
C VAL A 383 -23.89 -6.82 1.08
N ILE A 384 -23.40 -5.61 1.33
CA ILE A 384 -23.48 -4.50 0.36
C ILE A 384 -22.75 -4.87 -0.94
N SER A 385 -21.54 -5.44 -0.84
CA SER A 385 -20.80 -5.95 -2.00
C SER A 385 -21.66 -6.94 -2.81
N ALA A 386 -22.24 -7.93 -2.15
CA ALA A 386 -23.09 -8.92 -2.84
C ALA A 386 -24.31 -8.29 -3.51
N LEU A 387 -24.97 -7.33 -2.86
CA LEU A 387 -26.14 -6.64 -3.41
C LEU A 387 -25.79 -5.77 -4.63
N VAL A 388 -24.66 -5.09 -4.61
CA VAL A 388 -24.21 -4.25 -5.74
C VAL A 388 -23.75 -5.11 -6.92
N TRP A 389 -23.03 -6.20 -6.67
CA TRP A 389 -22.53 -7.08 -7.72
C TRP A 389 -23.62 -7.93 -8.37
N LEU A 390 -24.66 -8.35 -7.62
CA LEU A 390 -25.65 -9.34 -8.06
C LEU A 390 -26.41 -8.96 -9.34
N PRO A 391 -26.93 -7.74 -9.53
CA PRO A 391 -27.66 -7.39 -10.76
C PRO A 391 -26.78 -7.44 -12.01
N PHE A 392 -25.56 -6.95 -11.92
CA PHE A 392 -24.61 -6.97 -13.03
C PHE A 392 -24.12 -8.39 -13.33
N PHE A 393 -23.88 -9.18 -12.29
CA PHE A 393 -23.51 -10.58 -12.45
C PHE A 393 -24.62 -11.39 -13.12
N LYS A 394 -25.90 -11.21 -12.74
CA LYS A 394 -27.01 -11.90 -13.40
C LYS A 394 -27.12 -11.58 -14.89
N LEU A 395 -26.84 -10.33 -15.29
CA LEU A 395 -26.81 -9.96 -16.70
C LEU A 395 -25.62 -10.63 -17.43
N ALA A 396 -24.47 -10.68 -16.80
CA ALA A 396 -23.29 -11.37 -17.35
C ALA A 396 -23.53 -12.89 -17.45
N GLU A 397 -24.12 -13.48 -16.40
CA GLU A 397 -24.47 -14.91 -16.34
C GLU A 397 -25.42 -15.30 -17.47
N ARG A 398 -26.46 -14.49 -17.72
CA ARG A 398 -27.40 -14.74 -18.80
C ARG A 398 -26.69 -14.80 -20.16
N LYS A 399 -25.85 -13.83 -20.47
CA LYS A 399 -25.08 -13.82 -21.71
C LYS A 399 -24.16 -15.05 -21.83
N GLN A 400 -23.51 -15.43 -20.71
CA GLN A 400 -22.62 -16.59 -20.70
C GLN A 400 -23.37 -17.90 -20.93
N LEU A 401 -24.58 -18.06 -20.35
CA LEU A 401 -25.43 -19.23 -20.57
C LEU A 401 -25.89 -19.34 -22.03
N GLU A 402 -26.20 -18.21 -22.70
CA GLU A 402 -26.52 -18.18 -24.12
C GLU A 402 -25.31 -18.64 -24.97
N THR A 403 -24.08 -18.24 -24.61
CA THR A 403 -22.85 -18.68 -25.26
C THR A 403 -22.58 -20.17 -25.04
N GLU A 404 -22.71 -20.66 -23.79
CA GLU A 404 -22.51 -22.07 -23.46
C GLU A 404 -23.53 -22.98 -24.20
N ALA A 405 -24.77 -22.55 -24.33
CA ALA A 405 -25.82 -23.27 -25.08
C ALA A 405 -25.51 -23.30 -26.58
N ALA A 406 -25.04 -22.21 -27.16
CA ALA A 406 -24.64 -22.15 -28.58
C ALA A 406 -23.45 -23.09 -28.88
N GLU A 407 -22.45 -23.11 -28.00
CA GLU A 407 -21.31 -24.02 -28.13
C GLU A 407 -21.70 -25.50 -27.99
N GLU A 408 -22.62 -25.83 -27.08
CA GLU A 408 -23.11 -27.19 -26.91
C GLU A 408 -23.90 -27.67 -28.15
N ASN A 409 -24.76 -26.79 -28.73
CA ASN A 409 -25.47 -27.11 -29.97
C ASN A 409 -24.51 -27.28 -31.17
N ALA A 410 -23.45 -26.44 -31.26
CA ALA A 410 -22.46 -26.56 -32.32
C ALA A 410 -21.71 -27.90 -32.24
N ARG A 411 -21.33 -28.33 -31.00
CA ARG A 411 -20.71 -29.65 -30.79
C ARG A 411 -21.60 -30.81 -31.16
N ARG A 412 -22.89 -30.78 -30.75
CA ARG A 412 -23.86 -31.83 -31.11
C ARG A 412 -24.02 -31.97 -32.62
N ASN A 413 -24.11 -30.83 -33.33
CA ASN A 413 -24.22 -30.82 -34.78
C ASN A 413 -22.94 -31.36 -35.48
N ALA A 414 -21.75 -31.08 -34.91
CA ALA A 414 -20.50 -31.61 -35.42
C ALA A 414 -20.40 -33.15 -35.23
N ASP A 415 -20.82 -33.64 -34.04
CA ASP A 415 -20.81 -35.09 -33.74
C ASP A 415 -21.82 -35.86 -34.65
N THR A 416 -22.98 -35.28 -34.95
CA THR A 416 -23.95 -35.87 -35.87
C THR A 416 -23.49 -35.92 -37.32
N LEU A 417 -22.59 -35.01 -37.72
CA LEU A 417 -21.99 -34.99 -39.05
C LEU A 417 -20.77 -35.92 -39.20
N SER A 418 -20.19 -36.35 -38.09
CA SER A 418 -19.00 -37.24 -38.06
C SER A 418 -19.33 -38.72 -37.88
N ASP A 419 -20.60 -39.10 -37.64
CA ASP A 419 -21.01 -40.50 -37.67
C ASP A 419 -21.08 -40.96 -39.13
N PRO A 420 -20.17 -41.86 -39.62
CA PRO A 420 -20.28 -42.43 -40.94
C PRO A 420 -21.51 -43.36 -40.96
N ILE A 421 -22.42 -43.06 -41.88
CA ILE A 421 -23.50 -43.97 -42.22
C ILE A 421 -22.86 -45.32 -42.59
N LEU A 422 -22.96 -46.32 -41.67
CA LEU A 422 -22.70 -47.72 -41.97
C LEU A 422 -23.72 -48.28 -42.93
#